data_ce7d26eb9458d7e99059432b36282c66
#
_entry.id   ce7d26eb9458d7e99059432b36282c66
#
_cell.length_a   1.000
_cell.length_b   1.000
_cell.length_c   1.000
_cell.angle_alpha   90.00
_cell.angle_beta   90.00
_cell.angle_gamma   90.00
#
_symmetry.space_group_name_H-M   'P 1'
#
loop_
_entity.id
_entity.type
_entity.pdbx_description
1 polymer ?
#
loop_
_entity_poly.entity_id
_entity_poly.type
_entity_poly.pdbx_seq_one_letter_code
_entity_poly.pdbx_strand_id
1 'polypeptide(L)'
;LLETTPVTHGPLQVYRFKDGLLLLQKADSSGASEGSVVNHFAVEARDMGATLKKLKAAGFDMPTLKPGAAGVFIYGPGGVKVEVMHNPALKANAASHHIHFCHADTVAMQKWYAKTFGGKPAMRNKFEAVEIPGVNLTFTDFKAGSAPTRGRTLDHIGFEVKNLEAFCKKLEAAGVKFDVPYKRVESLNIGLAFLTDPWGTYIELTDGLNRW
;
A
#
# COMPACT_ATOMS: atom_id res chain seq x y z
N LEU A 1 -15.64 -4.20 6.59
CA LEU A 1 -15.02 -4.91 5.49
C LEU A 1 -14.07 -5.98 6.01
N LEU A 2 -13.21 -5.62 6.92
CA LEU A 2 -12.07 -6.45 7.34
C LEU A 2 -12.43 -7.40 8.50
N GLU A 3 -13.58 -7.24 9.13
CA GLU A 3 -14.04 -8.01 10.32
C GLU A 3 -12.99 -8.07 11.44
N THR A 4 -12.08 -7.08 11.46
CA THR A 4 -11.07 -6.93 12.50
C THR A 4 -11.38 -5.71 13.35
N THR A 5 -11.32 -5.87 14.66
CA THR A 5 -11.33 -4.72 15.56
C THR A 5 -10.00 -3.99 15.42
N PRO A 6 -9.99 -2.68 15.16
CA PRO A 6 -8.73 -1.95 15.10
C PRO A 6 -8.05 -1.95 16.47
N VAL A 7 -6.75 -2.06 16.46
CA VAL A 7 -5.90 -1.85 17.64
C VAL A 7 -5.36 -0.41 17.58
N THR A 8 -5.39 0.28 18.71
CA THR A 8 -4.89 1.66 18.78
C THR A 8 -3.45 1.66 19.31
N HIS A 9 -2.54 2.26 18.55
CA HIS A 9 -1.16 2.53 18.96
C HIS A 9 -0.86 4.03 18.86
N GLY A 10 -0.92 4.74 19.99
CA GLY A 10 -0.82 6.21 20.01
C GLY A 10 -1.92 6.84 19.16
N PRO A 11 -1.60 7.69 18.16
CA PRO A 11 -2.58 8.30 17.26
C PRO A 11 -3.05 7.37 16.14
N LEU A 12 -2.46 6.18 15.99
CA LEU A 12 -2.72 5.25 14.90
C LEU A 12 -3.84 4.29 15.24
N GLN A 13 -4.76 4.09 14.29
CA GLN A 13 -5.67 2.97 14.25
C GLN A 13 -5.12 1.94 13.27
N VAL A 14 -4.85 0.74 13.75
CA VAL A 14 -4.22 -0.34 12.98
C VAL A 14 -5.24 -1.43 12.67
N TYR A 15 -5.46 -1.68 11.41
CA TYR A 15 -6.28 -2.78 10.89
C TYR A 15 -5.38 -3.86 10.32
N ARG A 16 -5.47 -5.07 10.86
CA ARG A 16 -4.66 -6.20 10.43
C ARG A 16 -5.36 -6.98 9.33
N PHE A 17 -4.65 -7.22 8.24
CA PHE A 17 -4.97 -8.25 7.25
C PHE A 17 -4.14 -9.51 7.50
N LYS A 18 -4.43 -10.55 6.74
CA LYS A 18 -3.60 -11.76 6.75
C LYS A 18 -2.13 -11.45 6.42
N ASP A 19 -1.88 -10.63 5.42
CA ASP A 19 -0.57 -10.39 4.82
C ASP A 19 -0.11 -8.92 4.93
N GLY A 20 -0.74 -8.11 5.79
CA GLY A 20 -0.38 -6.71 5.94
C GLY A 20 -1.17 -5.95 6.98
N LEU A 21 -0.85 -4.67 7.11
CA LEU A 21 -1.49 -3.73 8.02
C LEU A 21 -1.97 -2.50 7.24
N LEU A 22 -3.11 -1.97 7.63
CA LEU A 22 -3.57 -0.64 7.25
C LEU A 22 -3.52 0.24 8.49
N LEU A 23 -2.69 1.28 8.44
CA LEU A 23 -2.52 2.25 9.51
C LEU A 23 -3.26 3.53 9.13
N LEU A 24 -4.17 3.97 9.98
CA LEU A 24 -4.94 5.19 9.80
C LEU A 24 -4.61 6.20 10.88
N GLN A 25 -4.36 7.44 10.46
CA GLN A 25 -4.16 8.58 11.35
C GLN A 25 -5.03 9.75 10.89
N LYS A 26 -5.64 10.44 11.84
CA LYS A 26 -6.34 11.70 11.53
C LYS A 26 -5.32 12.79 11.28
N ALA A 27 -5.31 13.32 10.06
CA ALA A 27 -4.47 14.43 9.64
C ALA A 27 -5.13 15.19 8.48
N ASP A 28 -4.72 16.41 8.26
CA ASP A 28 -5.08 17.16 7.05
C ASP A 28 -4.34 16.55 5.85
N SER A 29 -5.02 16.47 4.72
CA SER A 29 -4.46 15.91 3.50
C SER A 29 -4.33 16.99 2.42
N SER A 30 -3.18 17.03 1.74
CA SER A 30 -2.92 17.90 0.60
C SER A 30 -3.63 17.47 -0.69
N GLY A 31 -4.26 16.29 -0.71
CA GLY A 31 -5.02 15.79 -1.86
C GLY A 31 -5.34 14.30 -1.80
N ALA A 32 -6.20 13.88 -2.72
CA ALA A 32 -6.59 12.49 -2.89
C ALA A 32 -5.43 11.58 -3.31
N SER A 33 -5.57 10.25 -3.17
CA SER A 33 -4.59 9.30 -3.67
C SER A 33 -4.56 9.24 -5.20
N GLU A 34 -5.70 9.45 -5.87
CA GLU A 34 -5.74 9.56 -7.32
C GLU A 34 -4.98 10.80 -7.79
N GLY A 35 -4.12 10.63 -8.79
CA GLY A 35 -3.18 11.67 -9.25
C GLY A 35 -1.84 11.69 -8.50
N SER A 36 -1.61 10.82 -7.53
CA SER A 36 -0.28 10.59 -6.96
C SER A 36 0.40 9.36 -7.56
N VAL A 37 1.70 9.22 -7.31
CA VAL A 37 2.50 8.07 -7.77
C VAL A 37 1.90 6.75 -7.27
N VAL A 38 1.42 6.68 -6.04
CA VAL A 38 0.61 5.55 -5.56
C VAL A 38 -0.85 5.93 -5.70
N ASN A 39 -1.48 5.45 -6.77
CA ASN A 39 -2.86 5.79 -7.12
C ASN A 39 -3.88 5.15 -6.19
N HIS A 40 -3.69 3.87 -5.87
CA HIS A 40 -4.56 3.10 -4.98
C HIS A 40 -3.86 1.86 -4.43
N PHE A 41 -4.44 1.28 -3.41
CA PHE A 41 -4.18 -0.09 -3.01
C PHE A 41 -5.41 -0.96 -3.26
N ALA A 42 -5.19 -2.26 -3.41
CA ALA A 42 -6.26 -3.21 -3.62
C ALA A 42 -6.32 -4.24 -2.50
N VAL A 43 -7.55 -4.64 -2.19
CA VAL A 43 -7.86 -5.73 -1.27
C VAL A 43 -8.72 -6.77 -1.97
N GLU A 44 -8.56 -8.02 -1.61
CA GLU A 44 -9.46 -9.09 -2.02
C GLU A 44 -10.56 -9.27 -1.00
N ALA A 45 -11.77 -9.55 -1.49
CA ALA A 45 -12.92 -9.95 -0.70
C ALA A 45 -13.43 -11.31 -1.18
N ARG A 46 -13.66 -12.24 -0.23
CA ARG A 46 -14.20 -13.57 -0.53
C ARG A 46 -15.63 -13.51 -1.03
N ASP A 47 -16.45 -12.68 -0.41
CA ASP A 47 -17.85 -12.45 -0.78
C ASP A 47 -18.03 -10.99 -1.19
N MET A 48 -17.98 -10.76 -2.50
CA MET A 48 -18.16 -9.42 -3.07
C MET A 48 -19.56 -8.87 -2.76
N GLY A 49 -20.60 -9.69 -2.84
CA GLY A 49 -21.99 -9.26 -2.60
C GLY A 49 -22.20 -8.76 -1.17
N ALA A 50 -21.76 -9.54 -0.17
CA ALA A 50 -21.82 -9.14 1.23
C ALA A 50 -20.94 -7.88 1.49
N THR A 51 -19.78 -7.81 0.87
CA THR A 51 -18.86 -6.66 0.98
C THR A 51 -19.52 -5.38 0.45
N LEU A 52 -20.08 -5.41 -0.75
CA LEU A 52 -20.78 -4.26 -1.34
C LEU A 52 -21.98 -3.82 -0.53
N LYS A 53 -22.75 -4.78 0.02
CA LYS A 53 -23.88 -4.48 0.91
C LYS A 53 -23.42 -3.72 2.17
N LYS A 54 -22.32 -4.17 2.80
CA LYS A 54 -21.72 -3.49 3.97
C LYS A 54 -21.24 -2.08 3.62
N LEU A 55 -20.55 -1.91 2.50
CA LEU A 55 -20.08 -0.60 2.02
C LEU A 55 -21.23 0.36 1.78
N LYS A 56 -22.29 -0.09 1.10
CA LYS A 56 -23.49 0.70 0.86
C LYS A 56 -24.17 1.11 2.18
N ALA A 57 -24.28 0.20 3.12
CA ALA A 57 -24.85 0.48 4.45
C ALA A 57 -24.00 1.48 5.25
N ALA A 58 -22.69 1.55 4.99
CA ALA A 58 -21.78 2.52 5.58
C ALA A 58 -21.76 3.88 4.83
N GLY A 59 -22.61 4.08 3.83
CA GLY A 59 -22.75 5.34 3.11
C GLY A 59 -21.74 5.57 1.98
N PHE A 60 -21.03 4.54 1.52
CA PHE A 60 -20.17 4.67 0.35
C PHE A 60 -20.99 4.70 -0.93
N ASP A 61 -20.63 5.60 -1.85
CA ASP A 61 -21.15 5.57 -3.21
C ASP A 61 -20.65 4.30 -3.92
N MET A 62 -21.60 3.50 -4.38
CA MET A 62 -21.29 2.24 -5.00
C MET A 62 -21.32 2.33 -6.51
N PRO A 63 -20.19 2.06 -7.20
CA PRO A 63 -20.19 1.93 -8.63
C PRO A 63 -21.05 0.73 -9.05
N THR A 64 -21.72 0.85 -10.19
CA THR A 64 -22.41 -0.28 -10.81
C THR A 64 -21.39 -1.34 -11.24
N LEU A 65 -21.51 -2.53 -10.66
CA LEU A 65 -20.70 -3.67 -11.09
C LEU A 65 -21.06 -4.02 -12.54
N LYS A 66 -20.07 -3.95 -13.42
CA LYS A 66 -20.21 -4.49 -14.77
C LYS A 66 -20.17 -6.02 -14.70
N PRO A 67 -20.99 -6.75 -15.47
CA PRO A 67 -20.88 -8.20 -15.55
C PRO A 67 -19.44 -8.62 -15.90
N GLY A 68 -18.89 -9.57 -15.14
CA GLY A 68 -17.52 -10.05 -15.34
C GLY A 68 -16.40 -9.13 -14.82
N ALA A 69 -16.72 -8.03 -14.17
CA ALA A 69 -15.70 -7.19 -13.53
C ALA A 69 -15.00 -7.94 -12.40
N ALA A 70 -13.66 -7.96 -12.42
CA ALA A 70 -12.85 -8.59 -11.38
C ALA A 70 -12.90 -7.84 -10.04
N GLY A 71 -13.27 -6.56 -10.04
CA GLY A 71 -13.34 -5.73 -8.85
C GLY A 71 -14.07 -4.40 -9.09
N VAL A 72 -14.15 -3.61 -8.04
CA VAL A 72 -14.73 -2.27 -8.03
C VAL A 72 -13.80 -1.29 -7.33
N PHE A 73 -13.85 -0.03 -7.76
CA PHE A 73 -13.21 1.07 -7.05
C PHE A 73 -14.21 1.74 -6.09
N ILE A 74 -13.74 2.01 -4.89
CA ILE A 74 -14.43 2.81 -3.89
C ILE A 74 -13.53 3.97 -3.47
N TYR A 75 -14.15 5.05 -3.01
CA TYR A 75 -13.44 6.23 -2.52
C TYR A 75 -13.78 6.43 -1.05
N GLY A 76 -12.76 6.34 -0.21
CA GLY A 76 -12.88 6.61 1.23
C GLY A 76 -12.74 8.10 1.56
N PRO A 77 -12.80 8.44 2.85
CA PRO A 77 -12.60 9.81 3.30
C PRO A 77 -11.31 10.43 2.76
N GLY A 78 -11.37 11.73 2.43
CA GLY A 78 -10.22 12.44 1.85
C GLY A 78 -9.85 12.00 0.42
N GLY A 79 -10.66 11.15 -0.23
CA GLY A 79 -10.42 10.69 -1.60
C GLY A 79 -9.39 9.57 -1.71
N VAL A 80 -9.19 8.77 -0.66
CA VAL A 80 -8.39 7.54 -0.80
C VAL A 80 -9.13 6.56 -1.71
N LYS A 81 -8.47 6.16 -2.80
CA LYS A 81 -9.00 5.20 -3.76
C LYS A 81 -8.60 3.78 -3.36
N VAL A 82 -9.55 2.88 -3.31
CA VAL A 82 -9.35 1.47 -2.97
C VAL A 82 -10.00 0.59 -4.03
N GLU A 83 -9.27 -0.40 -4.55
CA GLU A 83 -9.85 -1.43 -5.40
C GLU A 83 -10.25 -2.63 -4.52
N VAL A 84 -11.51 -3.04 -4.62
CA VAL A 84 -12.00 -4.27 -3.97
C VAL A 84 -12.14 -5.33 -5.04
N MET A 85 -11.32 -6.37 -4.96
CA MET A 85 -11.29 -7.48 -5.92
C MET A 85 -12.07 -8.68 -5.39
N HIS A 86 -12.71 -9.44 -6.28
CA HIS A 86 -13.43 -10.66 -5.91
C HIS A 86 -12.52 -11.88 -5.98
N ASN A 87 -12.36 -12.58 -4.86
CA ASN A 87 -11.66 -13.86 -4.81
C ASN A 87 -12.44 -14.87 -3.95
N PRO A 88 -13.36 -15.66 -4.57
CA PRO A 88 -14.18 -16.62 -3.83
C PRO A 88 -13.37 -17.78 -3.23
N ALA A 89 -12.13 -18.01 -3.69
CA ALA A 89 -11.25 -19.04 -3.15
C ALA A 89 -10.48 -18.59 -1.90
N LEU A 90 -10.60 -17.30 -1.50
CA LEU A 90 -9.93 -16.76 -0.35
C LEU A 90 -10.40 -17.46 0.93
N LYS A 91 -9.47 -17.95 1.75
CA LYS A 91 -9.79 -18.59 3.04
C LYS A 91 -10.18 -17.58 4.11
N ALA A 92 -9.57 -16.40 4.09
CA ALA A 92 -9.93 -15.26 4.93
C ALA A 92 -11.12 -14.49 4.33
N ASN A 93 -11.71 -13.55 5.08
CA ASN A 93 -12.76 -12.69 4.54
C ASN A 93 -12.18 -11.61 3.62
N ALA A 94 -10.98 -11.14 3.92
CA ALA A 94 -10.22 -10.19 3.10
C ALA A 94 -8.72 -10.46 3.18
N ALA A 95 -7.98 -10.05 2.14
CA ALA A 95 -6.51 -10.05 2.09
C ALA A 95 -6.00 -8.86 1.29
N SER A 96 -4.72 -8.53 1.48
CA SER A 96 -4.02 -7.60 0.57
C SER A 96 -3.90 -8.23 -0.81
N HIS A 97 -3.95 -7.40 -1.87
CA HIS A 97 -3.76 -7.87 -3.23
C HIS A 97 -2.60 -7.14 -3.92
N HIS A 98 -2.70 -5.84 -4.14
CA HIS A 98 -1.63 -5.07 -4.77
C HIS A 98 -1.62 -3.61 -4.35
N ILE A 99 -0.47 -2.96 -4.59
CA ILE A 99 -0.32 -1.50 -4.59
C ILE A 99 -0.13 -1.07 -6.04
N HIS A 100 -0.91 -0.08 -6.48
CA HIS A 100 -0.94 0.37 -7.87
C HIS A 100 -0.28 1.72 -8.03
N PHE A 101 0.81 1.72 -8.78
CA PHE A 101 1.58 2.91 -9.11
C PHE A 101 1.19 3.45 -10.49
N CYS A 102 1.19 4.76 -10.63
CA CYS A 102 0.90 5.48 -11.86
C CYS A 102 2.05 6.44 -12.18
N HIS A 103 2.89 6.12 -13.16
CA HIS A 103 4.00 6.95 -13.62
C HIS A 103 4.44 6.54 -15.02
N ALA A 104 5.10 7.44 -15.78
CA ALA A 104 5.57 7.12 -17.11
C ALA A 104 6.73 6.11 -17.15
N ASP A 105 7.56 6.06 -16.09
CA ASP A 105 8.78 5.23 -16.05
C ASP A 105 8.55 3.83 -15.46
N THR A 106 7.52 3.11 -15.88
CA THR A 106 7.10 1.82 -15.29
C THR A 106 8.22 0.78 -15.24
N VAL A 107 9.01 0.67 -16.31
CA VAL A 107 10.13 -0.28 -16.40
C VAL A 107 11.27 0.08 -15.44
N ALA A 108 11.57 1.38 -15.30
CA ALA A 108 12.58 1.84 -14.36
C ALA A 108 12.12 1.62 -12.90
N MET A 109 10.84 1.88 -12.61
CA MET A 109 10.24 1.59 -11.31
C MET A 109 10.34 0.10 -10.98
N GLN A 110 9.93 -0.78 -11.89
CA GLN A 110 10.04 -2.23 -11.70
C GLN A 110 11.46 -2.65 -11.33
N LYS A 111 12.45 -2.20 -12.08
CA LYS A 111 13.87 -2.52 -11.83
C LYS A 111 14.35 -2.01 -10.48
N TRP A 112 13.96 -0.80 -10.11
CA TRP A 112 14.35 -0.19 -8.85
C TRP A 112 13.75 -0.93 -7.64
N TYR A 113 12.44 -1.17 -7.66
CA TYR A 113 11.75 -1.89 -6.58
C TYR A 113 12.26 -3.33 -6.43
N ALA A 114 12.46 -4.04 -7.56
CA ALA A 114 13.03 -5.39 -7.54
C ALA A 114 14.45 -5.42 -6.95
N LYS A 115 15.32 -4.48 -7.36
CA LYS A 115 16.70 -4.38 -6.87
C LYS A 115 16.75 -3.96 -5.41
N THR A 116 15.96 -2.98 -5.01
CA THR A 116 15.99 -2.36 -3.67
C THR A 116 15.42 -3.31 -2.63
N PHE A 117 14.28 -3.92 -2.89
CA PHE A 117 13.56 -4.76 -1.93
C PHE A 117 13.71 -6.27 -2.18
N GLY A 118 14.47 -6.67 -3.21
CA GLY A 118 14.69 -8.08 -3.52
C GLY A 118 13.45 -8.78 -4.08
N GLY A 119 12.50 -8.02 -4.61
CA GLY A 119 11.30 -8.57 -5.23
C GLY A 119 11.58 -9.21 -6.59
N LYS A 120 10.68 -10.09 -7.04
CA LYS A 120 10.79 -10.75 -8.34
C LYS A 120 10.08 -9.92 -9.41
N PRO A 121 10.77 -9.47 -10.48
CA PRO A 121 10.11 -8.83 -11.61
C PRO A 121 9.08 -9.77 -12.24
N ALA A 122 7.91 -9.24 -12.55
CA ALA A 122 6.78 -9.98 -13.11
C ALA A 122 5.97 -9.08 -14.06
N MET A 123 4.96 -9.68 -14.69
CA MET A 123 3.90 -8.96 -15.38
C MET A 123 2.57 -9.29 -14.71
N ARG A 124 1.76 -8.26 -14.43
CA ARG A 124 0.37 -8.43 -14.01
C ARG A 124 -0.55 -7.97 -15.13
N ASN A 125 -1.13 -8.93 -15.84
CA ASN A 125 -1.77 -8.69 -17.13
C ASN A 125 -0.78 -8.02 -18.12
N LYS A 126 -1.06 -6.79 -18.52
CA LYS A 126 -0.21 -6.00 -19.44
C LYS A 126 0.71 -5.00 -18.73
N PHE A 127 0.76 -5.00 -17.40
CA PHE A 127 1.50 -4.01 -16.61
C PHE A 127 2.77 -4.64 -16.04
N GLU A 128 3.84 -3.88 -15.99
CA GLU A 128 5.02 -4.23 -15.22
C GLU A 128 4.62 -4.41 -13.75
N ALA A 129 5.22 -5.40 -13.10
CA ALA A 129 4.96 -5.68 -11.70
C ALA A 129 6.20 -6.20 -10.97
N VAL A 130 6.17 -6.12 -9.66
CA VAL A 130 7.15 -6.76 -8.77
C VAL A 130 6.40 -7.56 -7.72
N GLU A 131 6.74 -8.84 -7.61
CA GLU A 131 6.25 -9.69 -6.54
C GLU A 131 7.15 -9.54 -5.31
N ILE A 132 6.57 -9.06 -4.22
CA ILE A 132 7.18 -9.02 -2.88
C ILE A 132 6.33 -9.94 -1.98
N PRO A 133 6.90 -10.68 -1.03
CA PRO A 133 6.11 -11.48 -0.10
C PRO A 133 4.98 -10.66 0.54
N GLY A 134 3.73 -11.10 0.33
CA GLY A 134 2.53 -10.46 0.86
C GLY A 134 1.90 -9.36 -0.01
N VAL A 135 2.56 -8.88 -1.07
CA VAL A 135 1.99 -7.84 -1.94
C VAL A 135 2.58 -7.87 -3.35
N ASN A 136 1.75 -7.58 -4.34
CA ASN A 136 2.18 -7.26 -5.69
C ASN A 136 2.29 -5.74 -5.85
N LEU A 137 3.36 -5.24 -6.44
CA LEU A 137 3.51 -3.84 -6.86
C LEU A 137 3.24 -3.79 -8.37
N THR A 138 2.19 -3.09 -8.79
CA THR A 138 1.80 -2.97 -10.20
C THR A 138 2.07 -1.54 -10.68
N PHE A 139 2.68 -1.39 -11.86
CA PHE A 139 3.08 -0.10 -12.42
C PHE A 139 2.34 0.15 -13.73
N THR A 140 1.62 1.27 -13.82
CA THR A 140 0.87 1.68 -15.03
C THR A 140 1.43 2.97 -15.58
N ASP A 141 1.63 3.02 -16.91
CA ASP A 141 2.02 4.24 -17.61
C ASP A 141 0.94 5.33 -17.44
N PHE A 142 1.37 6.45 -16.88
CA PHE A 142 0.55 7.64 -16.68
C PHE A 142 1.32 8.89 -17.13
N LYS A 143 1.11 9.29 -18.38
CA LYS A 143 1.87 10.34 -19.06
C LYS A 143 1.64 11.75 -18.52
N ALA A 144 0.55 11.99 -17.80
CA ALA A 144 0.23 13.31 -17.26
C ALA A 144 1.10 13.74 -16.07
N GLY A 145 1.98 12.84 -15.59
CA GLY A 145 2.76 13.05 -14.38
C GLY A 145 1.97 12.74 -13.12
N SER A 146 2.66 12.44 -12.05
CA SER A 146 2.07 12.07 -10.77
C SER A 146 2.69 12.86 -9.63
N ALA A 147 1.87 13.30 -8.70
CA ALA A 147 2.35 14.01 -7.51
C ALA A 147 3.00 13.02 -6.51
N PRO A 148 3.97 13.48 -5.69
CA PRO A 148 4.48 12.69 -4.57
C PRO A 148 3.37 12.28 -3.60
N THR A 149 3.57 11.16 -2.87
CA THR A 149 2.55 10.64 -1.96
C THR A 149 2.50 11.38 -0.62
N ARG A 150 3.65 11.85 -0.13
CA ARG A 150 3.79 12.43 1.20
C ARG A 150 2.83 13.60 1.44
N GLY A 151 2.10 13.56 2.54
CA GLY A 151 1.08 14.57 2.90
C GLY A 151 -0.28 14.37 2.21
N ARG A 152 -0.44 13.38 1.35
CA ARG A 152 -1.72 13.06 0.71
C ARG A 152 -2.50 12.00 1.53
N THR A 153 -3.73 11.72 1.13
CA THR A 153 -4.58 10.76 1.85
C THR A 153 -3.97 9.34 1.92
N LEU A 154 -3.28 8.92 0.86
CA LEU A 154 -2.40 7.76 0.88
C LEU A 154 -0.97 8.30 0.97
N ASP A 155 -0.52 8.52 2.20
CA ASP A 155 0.72 9.24 2.49
C ASP A 155 1.97 8.44 2.14
N HIS A 156 2.00 7.18 2.54
CA HIS A 156 3.13 6.29 2.31
C HIS A 156 2.71 4.83 2.20
N ILE A 157 3.61 4.02 1.69
CA ILE A 157 3.54 2.55 1.75
C ILE A 157 4.62 2.05 2.71
N GLY A 158 4.39 0.89 3.33
CA GLY A 158 5.33 0.34 4.31
C GLY A 158 5.79 -1.07 3.97
N PHE A 159 7.04 -1.39 4.33
CA PHE A 159 7.59 -2.74 4.26
C PHE A 159 8.16 -3.15 5.61
N GLU A 160 7.71 -4.29 6.11
CA GLU A 160 8.32 -4.94 7.27
C GLU A 160 9.59 -5.66 6.82
N VAL A 161 10.72 -5.34 7.44
CA VAL A 161 12.05 -5.82 7.04
C VAL A 161 12.73 -6.50 8.21
N LYS A 162 13.23 -7.71 8.01
CA LYS A 162 14.08 -8.37 9.01
C LYS A 162 15.41 -7.63 9.14
N ASN A 163 15.83 -7.36 10.38
CA ASN A 163 17.08 -6.67 10.69
C ASN A 163 17.20 -5.35 9.93
N LEU A 164 16.25 -4.46 10.20
CA LEU A 164 16.11 -3.20 9.50
C LEU A 164 17.37 -2.33 9.55
N GLU A 165 18.10 -2.30 10.67
CA GLU A 165 19.34 -1.53 10.78
C GLU A 165 20.38 -1.95 9.74
N ALA A 166 20.62 -3.26 9.60
CA ALA A 166 21.54 -3.78 8.59
C ALA A 166 21.03 -3.52 7.16
N PHE A 167 19.70 -3.59 6.96
CA PHE A 167 19.11 -3.29 5.66
C PHE A 167 19.27 -1.82 5.28
N CYS A 168 19.07 -0.89 6.21
CA CYS A 168 19.30 0.54 5.97
C CYS A 168 20.77 0.82 5.61
N LYS A 169 21.73 0.25 6.34
CA LYS A 169 23.16 0.36 6.02
C LYS A 169 23.49 -0.15 4.61
N LYS A 170 22.86 -1.26 4.20
CA LYS A 170 23.01 -1.78 2.83
C LYS A 170 22.46 -0.81 1.78
N LEU A 171 21.30 -0.21 2.03
CA LEU A 171 20.69 0.76 1.12
C LEU A 171 21.53 2.06 1.02
N GLU A 172 22.04 2.57 2.15
CA GLU A 172 22.95 3.72 2.18
C GLU A 172 24.22 3.45 1.37
N ALA A 173 24.84 2.28 1.54
CA ALA A 173 25.99 1.86 0.76
C ALA A 173 25.70 1.74 -0.74
N ALA A 174 24.43 1.49 -1.10
CA ALA A 174 23.95 1.49 -2.50
C ALA A 174 23.54 2.89 -3.01
N GLY A 175 23.74 3.94 -2.22
CA GLY A 175 23.45 5.33 -2.57
C GLY A 175 22.01 5.79 -2.30
N VAL A 176 21.19 4.99 -1.63
CA VAL A 176 19.84 5.41 -1.21
C VAL A 176 19.96 6.42 -0.06
N LYS A 177 19.25 7.52 -0.16
CA LYS A 177 19.17 8.54 0.89
C LYS A 177 17.90 8.34 1.71
N PHE A 178 18.02 8.43 3.03
CA PHE A 178 16.90 8.37 3.94
C PHE A 178 16.42 9.78 4.33
N ASP A 179 15.10 9.99 4.29
CA ASP A 179 14.46 11.18 4.85
C ASP A 179 14.48 11.13 6.38
N VAL A 180 14.29 9.91 6.94
CA VAL A 180 14.46 9.60 8.36
C VAL A 180 15.37 8.37 8.44
N PRO A 181 16.62 8.51 8.87
CA PRO A 181 17.53 7.39 9.11
C PRO A 181 16.96 6.39 10.11
N TYR A 182 17.49 5.16 10.07
CA TYR A 182 17.10 4.14 11.03
C TYR A 182 17.14 4.66 12.47
N LYS A 183 16.05 4.42 13.19
CA LYS A 183 15.96 4.65 14.62
C LYS A 183 15.07 3.61 15.30
N ARG A 184 15.37 3.34 16.57
CA ARG A 184 14.49 2.54 17.43
C ARG A 184 13.46 3.44 18.09
N VAL A 185 12.19 3.02 18.11
CA VAL A 185 11.11 3.66 18.85
C VAL A 185 10.74 2.73 20.00
N GLU A 186 11.37 2.96 21.15
CA GLU A 186 11.26 2.07 22.31
C GLU A 186 9.82 1.92 22.81
N SER A 187 9.04 3.04 22.83
CA SER A 187 7.64 3.03 23.27
C SER A 187 6.73 2.13 22.44
N LEU A 188 7.08 1.86 21.20
CA LEU A 188 6.35 1.00 20.28
C LEU A 188 7.04 -0.34 20.04
N ASN A 189 8.26 -0.48 20.55
CA ASN A 189 9.13 -1.64 20.33
C ASN A 189 9.34 -1.97 18.85
N ILE A 190 9.50 -0.94 18.00
CA ILE A 190 9.78 -1.07 16.57
C ILE A 190 11.04 -0.33 16.17
N GLY A 191 11.71 -0.81 15.14
CA GLY A 191 12.64 -0.01 14.35
C GLY A 191 11.89 0.65 13.21
N LEU A 192 12.27 1.85 12.82
CA LEU A 192 11.72 2.51 11.65
C LEU A 192 12.77 3.34 10.90
N ALA A 193 12.55 3.50 9.60
CA ALA A 193 13.25 4.43 8.72
C ALA A 193 12.29 4.89 7.62
N PHE A 194 12.54 6.07 7.03
CA PHE A 194 11.76 6.53 5.87
C PHE A 194 12.69 6.96 4.76
N LEU A 195 12.28 6.70 3.54
CA LEU A 195 12.93 7.18 2.32
C LEU A 195 11.88 7.60 1.30
N THR A 196 12.29 8.44 0.35
CA THR A 196 11.46 8.75 -0.82
C THR A 196 12.12 8.10 -2.05
N ASP A 197 11.33 7.36 -2.83
CA ASP A 197 11.82 6.78 -4.08
C ASP A 197 12.07 7.86 -5.15
N PRO A 198 12.74 7.54 -6.28
CA PRO A 198 13.02 8.53 -7.33
C PRO A 198 11.78 9.18 -7.96
N TRP A 199 10.61 8.65 -7.76
CA TRP A 199 9.35 9.12 -8.36
C TRP A 199 8.41 9.80 -7.36
N GLY A 200 8.81 9.92 -6.10
CA GLY A 200 8.05 10.63 -5.07
C GLY A 200 7.18 9.75 -4.19
N THR A 201 7.37 8.43 -4.22
CA THR A 201 6.71 7.55 -3.25
C THR A 201 7.42 7.64 -1.90
N TYR A 202 6.71 8.06 -0.87
CA TYR A 202 7.20 8.02 0.51
C TYR A 202 7.07 6.59 1.03
N ILE A 203 8.14 6.02 1.56
CA ILE A 203 8.24 4.61 1.93
C ILE A 203 8.69 4.51 3.38
N GLU A 204 7.89 3.84 4.20
CA GLU A 204 8.24 3.45 5.56
C GLU A 204 8.88 2.06 5.55
N LEU A 205 9.99 1.92 6.26
CA LEU A 205 10.61 0.63 6.55
C LEU A 205 10.51 0.39 8.05
N THR A 206 10.03 -0.79 8.42
CA THR A 206 9.84 -1.15 9.84
C THR A 206 10.43 -2.51 10.16
N ASP A 207 10.77 -2.72 11.41
CA ASP A 207 10.90 -4.04 12.02
C ASP A 207 10.08 -4.09 13.31
N GLY A 208 9.23 -5.09 13.45
CA GLY A 208 8.45 -5.31 14.65
C GLY A 208 6.97 -5.04 14.56
N LEU A 209 6.45 -4.50 13.46
CA LEU A 209 5.00 -4.36 13.23
C LEU A 209 4.28 -5.73 13.18
N ASN A 210 4.99 -6.79 12.84
CA ASN A 210 4.45 -8.15 12.87
C ASN A 210 4.02 -8.62 14.26
N ARG A 211 4.41 -7.90 15.31
CA ARG A 211 4.02 -8.13 16.72
C ARG A 211 2.78 -7.34 17.16
N TRP A 212 2.29 -6.43 16.34
CA TRP A 212 1.11 -5.61 16.60
C TRP A 212 -0.20 -6.31 16.33
#